data_2118ff832c5f318857eb2db6c12656eb
#
_entry.id   2118ff832c5f318857eb2db6c12656eb
#
_cell.length_a   1.000
_cell.length_b   1.000
_cell.length_c   1.000
_cell.angle_alpha   90.00
_cell.angle_beta   90.00
_cell.angle_gamma   90.00
#
_symmetry.space_group_name_H-M   'P 1'
#
loop_
_entity.id
_entity.type
_entity.pdbx_description
1 polymer ?
#
loop_
_entity_poly.entity_id
_entity_poly.type
_entity_poly.pdbx_seq_one_letter_code
_entity_poly.pdbx_strand_id
1 'polypeptide(L)'
;MIHTIKTATLAIAMACFLAPSLYAGDYAFSHKPHKGPKPPDSTMLKNFSCAFDEFDADDFPMCRDHKKFNGHWAGIDLGISGYATPAGDMNFNPDHPYMNMNTARSLMVNINPFELNLNLLKNKLGFTTGLGFQFSNYQFTGNYVMLQDSSAIVAYRVKDDQGNFVKLESNKLMVSHITVPLLFEFQTNPFRRTNSFHVSLGVILGARIGSYTKQEYPEKSGSYYLVDSDGTAVAHYETSKHTVRERGAYHLDPFKVDAAFRIGWSHLNLFGTWSLTKMFQKNEGPELYPFTTGITLVGW
;
A
#
# COMPACT_ATOMS: atom_id res chain seq x y z
N MET A 1 -0.15 -29.20 -11.77
CA MET A 1 -0.92 -28.08 -11.23
C MET A 1 -0.06 -27.01 -10.52
N ILE A 2 1.25 -27.23 -10.32
CA ILE A 2 2.21 -26.31 -9.67
C ILE A 2 2.96 -25.42 -10.68
N HIS A 3 2.99 -25.77 -11.96
CA HIS A 3 3.70 -24.99 -13.00
C HIS A 3 2.92 -23.77 -13.52
N THR A 4 1.60 -23.74 -13.38
CA THR A 4 0.73 -22.65 -13.90
C THR A 4 0.69 -21.42 -12.97
N ILE A 5 1.07 -21.56 -11.71
CA ILE A 5 1.07 -20.46 -10.73
C ILE A 5 2.32 -19.57 -10.87
N LYS A 6 3.46 -20.16 -11.30
CA LYS A 6 4.72 -19.39 -11.46
C LYS A 6 4.72 -18.43 -12.64
N THR A 7 3.97 -18.74 -13.69
CA THR A 7 3.88 -17.88 -14.89
C THR A 7 2.91 -16.71 -14.73
N ALA A 8 1.87 -16.83 -13.90
CA ALA A 8 0.91 -15.75 -13.68
C ALA A 8 1.47 -14.64 -12.80
N THR A 9 2.33 -14.97 -11.84
CA THR A 9 2.91 -13.98 -10.90
C THR A 9 3.99 -13.12 -11.58
N LEU A 10 4.74 -13.70 -12.53
CA LEU A 10 5.77 -12.97 -13.27
C LEU A 10 5.17 -12.02 -14.34
N ALA A 11 4.02 -12.37 -14.92
CA ALA A 11 3.35 -11.57 -15.93
C ALA A 11 2.73 -10.28 -15.35
N ILE A 12 2.28 -10.29 -14.09
CA ILE A 12 1.70 -9.10 -13.43
C ILE A 12 2.78 -8.09 -13.05
N ALA A 13 3.98 -8.55 -12.68
CA ALA A 13 5.10 -7.65 -12.39
C ALA A 13 5.68 -6.99 -13.65
N MET A 14 5.58 -7.65 -14.82
CA MET A 14 6.14 -7.16 -16.08
C MET A 14 5.20 -6.22 -16.84
N ALA A 15 3.89 -6.30 -16.61
CA ALA A 15 2.90 -5.43 -17.26
C ALA A 15 2.88 -3.98 -16.76
N CYS A 16 3.48 -3.69 -15.60
CA CYS A 16 3.58 -2.34 -15.07
C CYS A 16 4.81 -1.54 -15.60
N PHE A 17 5.72 -2.18 -16.34
CA PHE A 17 6.95 -1.54 -16.81
C PHE A 17 6.98 -1.25 -18.33
N LEU A 18 5.94 -1.63 -19.09
CA LEU A 18 5.92 -1.48 -20.55
C LEU A 18 4.74 -0.64 -21.04
N ALA A 19 4.76 0.64 -20.73
CA ALA A 19 4.20 1.71 -21.56
C ALA A 19 4.65 3.07 -20.96
N PRO A 20 5.25 4.01 -21.70
CA PRO A 20 4.86 4.37 -23.04
C PRO A 20 6.05 4.59 -23.99
N SER A 21 6.04 4.04 -25.15
CA SER A 21 6.81 4.59 -26.26
C SER A 21 6.14 4.26 -27.61
N LEU A 22 5.04 4.93 -27.91
CA LEU A 22 4.45 4.95 -29.24
C LEU A 22 3.83 6.32 -29.47
N TYR A 23 4.69 7.30 -29.76
CA TYR A 23 4.37 8.44 -30.62
C TYR A 23 5.69 9.09 -31.06
N ALA A 24 6.24 8.63 -32.16
CA ALA A 24 7.19 9.40 -32.97
C ALA A 24 6.77 9.21 -34.43
N GLY A 25 6.01 10.18 -34.92
CA GLY A 25 5.69 10.29 -36.34
C GLY A 25 6.92 10.78 -37.09
N ASP A 26 7.19 10.10 -38.19
CA ASP A 26 8.22 10.47 -39.17
C ASP A 26 7.96 11.86 -39.79
N TYR A 27 8.88 12.77 -39.58
CA TYR A 27 9.09 13.92 -40.47
C TYR A 27 10.54 13.94 -40.94
N ALA A 28 10.74 13.42 -42.14
CA ALA A 28 11.98 13.59 -42.87
C ALA A 28 12.13 15.05 -43.34
N PHE A 29 13.00 15.81 -42.71
CA PHE A 29 13.51 17.05 -43.25
C PHE A 29 15.03 17.00 -43.37
N SER A 30 15.48 17.00 -44.61
CA SER A 30 16.89 17.18 -45.01
C SER A 30 17.39 18.56 -44.55
N HIS A 31 18.33 18.60 -43.61
CA HIS A 31 19.15 19.78 -43.37
C HIS A 31 20.59 19.39 -43.01
N LYS A 32 21.54 20.16 -43.58
CA LYS A 32 22.99 20.08 -43.37
C LYS A 32 23.37 20.08 -41.90
N PRO A 33 24.49 19.43 -41.50
CA PRO A 33 24.89 19.32 -40.11
C PRO A 33 25.33 20.69 -39.57
N HIS A 34 24.44 21.37 -38.86
CA HIS A 34 24.86 22.33 -37.85
C HIS A 34 25.45 21.55 -36.68
N LYS A 35 26.66 21.92 -36.25
CA LYS A 35 27.23 21.46 -34.99
C LYS A 35 26.23 21.82 -33.89
N GLY A 36 25.44 20.83 -33.45
CA GLY A 36 24.57 20.97 -32.32
C GLY A 36 25.39 21.27 -31.05
N PRO A 37 24.75 21.87 -30.02
CA PRO A 37 25.41 22.08 -28.75
C PRO A 37 25.91 20.71 -28.25
N LYS A 38 27.17 20.70 -27.78
CA LYS A 38 27.74 19.50 -27.14
C LYS A 38 26.72 18.91 -26.16
N PRO A 39 26.54 17.58 -26.15
CA PRO A 39 25.73 16.96 -25.10
C PRO A 39 26.23 17.45 -23.74
N PRO A 40 25.35 17.69 -22.76
CA PRO A 40 25.76 18.14 -21.46
C PRO A 40 26.84 17.18 -20.97
N ASP A 41 27.94 17.76 -20.56
CA ASP A 41 29.19 17.08 -20.24
C ASP A 41 28.82 15.96 -19.23
N SER A 42 29.26 14.74 -19.50
CA SER A 42 29.01 13.58 -18.64
C SER A 42 29.54 13.80 -17.21
N THR A 43 30.35 14.85 -17.02
CA THR A 43 30.72 15.42 -15.72
C THR A 43 29.54 15.95 -14.91
N MET A 44 28.47 16.51 -15.54
CA MET A 44 27.31 16.96 -14.78
C MET A 44 26.50 15.80 -14.21
N LEU A 45 26.32 14.73 -14.96
CA LEU A 45 25.67 13.50 -14.47
C LEU A 45 26.55 12.77 -13.46
N LYS A 46 27.87 12.75 -13.64
CA LYS A 46 28.81 12.27 -12.64
C LYS A 46 28.80 13.14 -11.39
N ASN A 47 28.76 14.47 -11.51
CA ASN A 47 28.70 15.38 -10.36
C ASN A 47 27.35 15.30 -9.64
N PHE A 48 26.25 14.97 -10.36
CA PHE A 48 24.95 14.71 -9.71
C PHE A 48 24.94 13.35 -8.97
N SER A 49 25.59 12.34 -9.54
CA SER A 49 25.84 11.06 -8.87
C SER A 49 26.80 11.23 -7.67
N CYS A 50 27.88 12.01 -7.83
CA CYS A 50 28.80 12.32 -6.75
C CYS A 50 28.19 13.23 -5.67
N ALA A 51 27.21 14.08 -5.97
CA ALA A 51 26.52 14.88 -4.95
C ALA A 51 25.64 14.02 -4.03
N PHE A 52 25.14 12.87 -4.51
CA PHE A 52 24.51 11.87 -3.67
C PHE A 52 25.51 10.88 -3.04
N ASP A 53 26.67 10.65 -3.68
CA ASP A 53 27.79 9.91 -3.11
C ASP A 53 28.60 10.75 -2.09
N GLU A 54 28.53 12.09 -2.19
CA GLU A 54 29.21 13.04 -1.28
C GLU A 54 28.50 13.21 0.07
N PHE A 55 27.30 12.61 0.24
CA PHE A 55 26.69 12.35 1.53
C PHE A 55 27.13 11.01 2.15
N ASP A 56 28.12 10.35 1.53
CA ASP A 56 28.83 9.25 2.19
C ASP A 56 29.55 9.84 3.41
N ALA A 57 29.23 9.31 4.59
CA ALA A 57 29.85 9.67 5.88
C ALA A 57 31.38 9.46 5.94
N ASP A 58 32.02 9.23 4.79
CA ASP A 58 33.46 9.07 4.64
C ASP A 58 34.25 10.40 4.81
N ASP A 59 33.56 11.55 4.71
CA ASP A 59 34.15 12.89 4.96
C ASP A 59 34.22 13.26 6.45
N PHE A 60 33.60 12.45 7.31
CA PHE A 60 33.90 12.56 8.74
C PHE A 60 35.20 11.80 9.06
N PRO A 61 36.19 12.44 9.70
CA PRO A 61 37.53 11.86 9.93
C PRO A 61 37.57 10.60 10.80
N MET A 62 36.44 10.00 11.09
CA MET A 62 36.31 8.73 11.84
C MET A 62 35.86 7.52 10.95
N CYS A 63 35.70 7.68 9.64
CA CYS A 63 35.18 6.61 8.77
C CYS A 63 36.26 6.16 7.77
N ARG A 64 37.26 5.44 8.22
CA ARG A 64 38.11 4.61 7.34
C ARG A 64 37.47 3.23 7.15
N ASP A 65 37.29 2.82 5.91
CA ASP A 65 36.95 1.45 5.45
C ASP A 65 35.68 0.81 6.06
N HIS A 66 34.49 1.37 5.83
CA HIS A 66 33.27 0.68 6.22
C HIS A 66 32.45 0.29 4.97
N LYS A 67 32.21 -1.03 4.81
CA LYS A 67 31.23 -1.57 3.87
C LYS A 67 29.89 -0.85 4.12
N LYS A 68 29.17 -0.53 3.01
CA LYS A 68 27.88 0.18 3.08
C LYS A 68 26.89 -0.56 4.00
N PHE A 69 26.16 0.19 4.83
CA PHE A 69 25.03 -0.35 5.59
C PHE A 69 23.93 -0.73 4.61
N ASN A 70 23.43 -1.96 4.68
CA ASN A 70 22.30 -2.44 3.87
C ASN A 70 21.13 -2.67 4.78
N GLY A 71 20.05 -1.91 4.59
CA GLY A 71 18.77 -2.09 5.25
C GLY A 71 17.97 -3.29 4.71
N HIS A 72 16.78 -3.46 5.25
CA HIS A 72 15.89 -4.58 4.91
C HIS A 72 14.45 -4.09 4.64
N TRP A 73 14.32 -2.91 4.01
CA TRP A 73 13.03 -2.35 3.61
C TRP A 73 12.61 -2.77 2.21
N ALA A 74 13.54 -2.71 1.24
CA ALA A 74 13.25 -2.99 -0.16
C ALA A 74 12.76 -4.43 -0.37
N GLY A 75 11.70 -4.60 -1.18
CA GLY A 75 11.14 -5.91 -1.43
C GLY A 75 9.62 -5.90 -1.60
N ILE A 76 9.03 -7.09 -1.45
CA ILE A 76 7.59 -7.31 -1.52
C ILE A 76 7.13 -7.89 -0.18
N ASP A 77 6.24 -7.18 0.49
CA ASP A 77 5.61 -7.62 1.73
C ASP A 77 4.19 -8.10 1.46
N LEU A 78 3.79 -9.16 2.15
CA LEU A 78 2.42 -9.65 2.21
C LEU A 78 1.96 -9.72 3.66
N GLY A 79 0.81 -9.11 3.95
CA GLY A 79 0.26 -9.07 5.29
C GLY A 79 -1.25 -9.20 5.32
N ILE A 80 -1.76 -9.34 6.52
CA ILE A 80 -3.18 -9.23 6.84
C ILE A 80 -3.42 -7.89 7.52
N SER A 81 -4.53 -7.24 7.15
CA SER A 81 -4.92 -5.94 7.69
C SER A 81 -6.12 -6.06 8.60
N GLY A 82 -6.16 -5.19 9.59
CA GLY A 82 -7.28 -5.01 10.49
C GLY A 82 -7.39 -3.57 10.93
N TYR A 83 -8.29 -3.32 11.87
CA TYR A 83 -8.37 -2.05 12.58
C TYR A 83 -8.67 -2.28 14.06
N ALA A 84 -8.37 -1.28 14.89
CA ALA A 84 -8.81 -1.17 16.26
C ALA A 84 -9.69 0.05 16.45
N THR A 85 -10.67 -0.05 17.36
CA THR A 85 -11.47 1.09 17.85
C THR A 85 -10.77 1.76 19.04
N PRO A 86 -11.14 2.99 19.43
CA PRO A 86 -10.66 3.61 20.66
C PRO A 86 -10.96 2.82 21.92
N ALA A 87 -12.05 2.02 21.91
CA ALA A 87 -12.42 1.12 23.01
C ALA A 87 -11.54 -0.13 23.12
N GLY A 88 -10.72 -0.40 22.10
CA GLY A 88 -9.83 -1.55 22.05
C GLY A 88 -10.40 -2.75 21.30
N ASP A 89 -11.61 -2.65 20.74
CA ASP A 89 -12.18 -3.72 19.93
C ASP A 89 -11.42 -3.86 18.62
N MET A 90 -11.10 -5.08 18.23
CA MET A 90 -10.37 -5.37 17.00
C MET A 90 -11.32 -5.94 15.93
N ASN A 91 -11.34 -5.31 14.75
CA ASN A 91 -12.11 -5.76 13.58
C ASN A 91 -13.61 -5.90 13.81
N PHE A 92 -14.09 -5.38 14.91
CA PHE A 92 -15.47 -5.37 15.34
C PHE A 92 -15.82 -3.97 15.87
N ASN A 93 -16.94 -3.43 15.43
CA ASN A 93 -17.43 -2.14 15.87
C ASN A 93 -18.93 -2.25 16.14
N PRO A 94 -19.37 -2.26 17.41
CA PRO A 94 -20.78 -2.41 17.76
C PRO A 94 -21.65 -1.23 17.29
N ASP A 95 -21.10 -0.02 17.29
CA ASP A 95 -21.80 1.19 16.87
C ASP A 95 -21.91 1.32 15.35
N HIS A 96 -20.97 0.68 14.62
CA HIS A 96 -20.91 0.70 13.16
C HIS A 96 -20.74 -0.72 12.58
N PRO A 97 -21.76 -1.57 12.66
CA PRO A 97 -21.66 -3.00 12.28
C PRO A 97 -21.30 -3.22 10.81
N TYR A 98 -21.47 -2.22 9.95
CA TYR A 98 -21.03 -2.25 8.56
C TYR A 98 -19.50 -2.26 8.40
N MET A 99 -18.77 -1.89 9.45
CA MET A 99 -17.30 -1.94 9.48
C MET A 99 -16.73 -3.27 9.98
N ASN A 100 -17.57 -4.19 10.46
CA ASN A 100 -17.08 -5.48 10.95
C ASN A 100 -16.33 -6.22 9.85
N MET A 101 -15.11 -6.68 10.16
CA MET A 101 -14.14 -7.19 9.18
C MET A 101 -13.85 -8.68 9.33
N ASN A 102 -13.54 -9.29 8.19
CA ASN A 102 -12.88 -10.60 8.16
C ASN A 102 -11.37 -10.39 7.94
N THR A 103 -10.60 -10.44 9.01
CA THR A 103 -9.15 -10.22 9.00
C THR A 103 -8.41 -11.20 8.09
N ALA A 104 -8.80 -12.48 8.08
CA ALA A 104 -8.14 -13.50 7.27
C ALA A 104 -8.30 -13.28 5.76
N ARG A 105 -9.32 -12.51 5.34
CA ARG A 105 -9.57 -12.14 3.95
C ARG A 105 -9.13 -10.71 3.61
N SER A 106 -8.65 -9.98 4.62
CA SER A 106 -8.20 -8.59 4.47
C SER A 106 -6.70 -8.57 4.26
N LEU A 107 -6.30 -8.63 2.99
CA LEU A 107 -4.90 -8.74 2.59
C LEU A 107 -4.30 -7.38 2.28
N MET A 108 -3.02 -7.23 2.60
CA MET A 108 -2.21 -6.09 2.22
C MET A 108 -0.97 -6.56 1.46
N VAL A 109 -0.64 -5.82 0.40
CA VAL A 109 0.58 -6.00 -0.39
C VAL A 109 1.34 -4.69 -0.40
N ASN A 110 2.63 -4.72 -0.03
CA ASN A 110 3.55 -3.62 -0.25
C ASN A 110 4.54 -3.99 -1.34
N ILE A 111 4.84 -3.02 -2.20
CA ILE A 111 5.93 -3.08 -3.17
C ILE A 111 6.86 -1.93 -2.83
N ASN A 112 8.06 -2.23 -2.36
CA ASN A 112 9.05 -1.28 -1.86
C ASN A 112 10.25 -1.26 -2.83
N PRO A 113 10.19 -0.52 -3.96
CA PRO A 113 11.20 -0.59 -5.01
C PRO A 113 12.50 0.15 -4.68
N PHE A 114 12.44 1.17 -3.82
CA PHE A 114 13.57 2.04 -3.54
C PHE A 114 13.86 2.12 -2.06
N GLU A 115 15.15 1.94 -1.72
CA GLU A 115 15.68 2.02 -0.37
C GLU A 115 16.93 2.90 -0.37
N LEU A 116 17.02 3.79 0.62
CA LEU A 116 18.19 4.61 0.92
C LEU A 116 18.61 4.35 2.36
N ASN A 117 19.89 4.05 2.55
CA ASN A 117 20.43 3.67 3.84
C ASN A 117 21.54 4.62 4.26
N LEU A 118 21.44 5.12 5.49
CA LEU A 118 22.48 5.91 6.13
C LEU A 118 23.11 5.09 7.27
N ASN A 119 24.43 4.90 7.22
CA ASN A 119 25.16 4.24 8.27
C ASN A 119 25.37 5.21 9.45
N LEU A 120 24.80 4.89 10.62
CA LEU A 120 24.95 5.73 11.81
C LEU A 120 26.07 5.22 12.73
N LEU A 121 26.22 3.91 12.90
CA LEU A 121 27.19 3.34 13.81
C LEU A 121 27.76 2.00 13.32
N LYS A 122 28.99 2.03 12.80
CA LYS A 122 29.81 0.83 12.48
C LYS A 122 29.04 -0.25 11.70
N ASN A 123 28.17 0.13 10.77
CA ASN A 123 27.29 -0.75 10.01
C ASN A 123 26.35 -1.64 10.86
N LYS A 124 26.24 -1.38 12.17
CA LYS A 124 25.32 -2.11 13.05
C LYS A 124 24.03 -1.36 13.30
N LEU A 125 24.07 -0.03 13.30
CA LEU A 125 22.90 0.82 13.40
C LEU A 125 22.87 1.73 12.18
N GLY A 126 21.76 1.76 11.51
CA GLY A 126 21.51 2.63 10.35
C GLY A 126 20.14 3.25 10.38
N PHE A 127 19.96 4.21 9.51
CA PHE A 127 18.66 4.82 9.20
C PHE A 127 18.28 4.44 7.79
N THR A 128 17.07 3.90 7.63
CA THR A 128 16.53 3.45 6.34
C THR A 128 15.33 4.29 5.97
N THR A 129 15.36 4.84 4.77
CA THR A 129 14.23 5.51 4.14
C THR A 129 14.05 4.99 2.72
N GLY A 130 13.01 5.43 2.02
CA GLY A 130 12.76 4.94 0.66
C GLY A 130 11.39 5.33 0.13
N LEU A 131 10.95 4.61 -0.90
CA LEU A 131 9.63 4.78 -1.51
C LEU A 131 8.96 3.43 -1.67
N GLY A 132 7.71 3.33 -1.24
CA GLY A 132 6.88 2.14 -1.38
C GLY A 132 5.48 2.44 -1.89
N PHE A 133 4.80 1.40 -2.34
CA PHE A 133 3.39 1.39 -2.71
C PHE A 133 2.67 0.36 -1.86
N GLN A 134 1.65 0.79 -1.15
CA GLN A 134 0.83 -0.08 -0.31
C GLN A 134 -0.56 -0.22 -0.90
N PHE A 135 -1.03 -1.47 -1.01
CA PHE A 135 -2.36 -1.83 -1.47
C PHE A 135 -3.05 -2.61 -0.35
N SER A 136 -4.00 -1.97 0.32
CA SER A 136 -4.74 -2.57 1.43
C SER A 136 -6.15 -2.94 0.98
N ASN A 137 -6.55 -4.16 1.27
CA ASN A 137 -7.89 -4.68 1.02
C ASN A 137 -8.56 -4.98 2.37
N TYR A 138 -9.63 -4.28 2.67
CA TYR A 138 -10.46 -4.48 3.86
C TYR A 138 -11.72 -5.23 3.47
N GLN A 139 -11.83 -6.49 3.89
CA GLN A 139 -13.00 -7.35 3.62
C GLN A 139 -13.99 -7.26 4.76
N PHE A 140 -15.16 -6.71 4.50
CA PHE A 140 -16.25 -6.60 5.49
C PHE A 140 -17.09 -7.87 5.53
N THR A 141 -17.64 -8.18 6.72
CA THR A 141 -18.50 -9.35 6.95
C THR A 141 -19.98 -9.02 6.80
N GLY A 142 -20.34 -7.73 6.92
CA GLY A 142 -21.72 -7.26 6.82
C GLY A 142 -22.23 -7.14 5.38
N ASN A 143 -23.54 -7.27 5.22
CA ASN A 143 -24.23 -7.09 3.94
C ASN A 143 -24.65 -5.62 3.76
N TYR A 144 -23.65 -4.74 3.83
CA TYR A 144 -23.85 -3.30 3.70
C TYR A 144 -23.08 -2.78 2.50
N VAL A 145 -23.69 -1.90 1.74
CA VAL A 145 -23.05 -1.11 0.70
C VAL A 145 -22.71 0.24 1.30
N MET A 146 -21.42 0.59 1.30
CA MET A 146 -20.96 1.89 1.74
C MET A 146 -21.07 2.88 0.60
N LEU A 147 -21.75 3.98 0.84
CA LEU A 147 -21.83 5.12 -0.08
C LEU A 147 -21.17 6.34 0.58
N GLN A 148 -20.62 7.18 -0.25
CA GLN A 148 -20.11 8.48 0.16
C GLN A 148 -21.24 9.50 0.05
N ASP A 149 -21.75 9.94 1.18
CA ASP A 149 -22.63 11.10 1.23
C ASP A 149 -21.80 12.40 1.28
N SER A 150 -22.46 13.55 1.18
CA SER A 150 -21.80 14.85 1.19
C SER A 150 -21.08 15.16 2.52
N SER A 151 -21.55 14.60 3.63
CA SER A 151 -21.08 14.92 4.99
C SER A 151 -20.32 13.80 5.68
N ALA A 152 -20.62 12.53 5.37
CA ALA A 152 -20.00 11.38 6.02
C ALA A 152 -20.19 10.11 5.19
N ILE A 153 -19.48 9.04 5.61
CA ILE A 153 -19.73 7.70 5.06
C ILE A 153 -21.03 7.16 5.63
N VAL A 154 -21.90 6.67 4.74
CA VAL A 154 -23.15 6.01 5.11
C VAL A 154 -23.17 4.59 4.59
N ALA A 155 -23.91 3.71 5.24
CA ALA A 155 -23.99 2.31 4.87
C ALA A 155 -25.44 1.85 4.85
N TYR A 156 -25.81 1.24 3.74
CA TYR A 156 -27.16 0.76 3.47
C TYR A 156 -27.18 -0.76 3.35
N ARG A 157 -28.24 -1.38 3.83
CA ARG A 157 -28.48 -2.80 3.59
C ARG A 157 -29.07 -3.01 2.21
N VAL A 158 -28.85 -4.19 1.64
CA VAL A 158 -29.34 -4.53 0.30
C VAL A 158 -30.52 -5.47 0.42
N LYS A 159 -31.62 -5.16 -0.29
CA LYS A 159 -32.77 -6.04 -0.49
C LYS A 159 -32.97 -6.35 -1.97
N ASP A 160 -33.53 -7.53 -2.25
CA ASP A 160 -34.02 -7.90 -3.58
C ASP A 160 -35.42 -7.34 -3.86
N ASP A 161 -35.96 -7.59 -5.08
CA ASP A 161 -37.33 -7.17 -5.49
C ASP A 161 -38.42 -7.86 -4.64
N GLN A 162 -38.08 -8.96 -3.94
CA GLN A 162 -39.02 -9.69 -3.10
C GLN A 162 -38.98 -9.15 -1.66
N GLY A 163 -38.11 -8.16 -1.38
CA GLY A 163 -37.95 -7.54 -0.08
C GLY A 163 -37.04 -8.33 0.88
N ASN A 164 -36.36 -9.40 0.43
CA ASN A 164 -35.44 -10.15 1.25
C ASN A 164 -34.07 -9.48 1.30
N PHE A 165 -33.38 -9.60 2.44
CA PHE A 165 -32.02 -9.12 2.53
C PHE A 165 -31.05 -9.98 1.72
N VAL A 166 -30.31 -9.35 0.83
CA VAL A 166 -29.31 -10.00 -0.01
C VAL A 166 -28.02 -10.23 0.76
N LYS A 167 -27.49 -11.44 0.68
CA LYS A 167 -26.16 -11.76 1.20
C LYS A 167 -25.13 -11.51 0.09
N LEU A 168 -24.28 -10.52 0.28
CA LEU A 168 -23.15 -10.25 -0.63
C LEU A 168 -22.10 -11.36 -0.51
N GLU A 169 -21.61 -11.86 -1.63
CA GLU A 169 -20.49 -12.84 -1.65
C GLU A 169 -19.17 -12.20 -1.24
N SER A 170 -19.01 -10.94 -1.57
CA SER A 170 -17.83 -10.15 -1.20
C SER A 170 -18.18 -8.68 -1.08
N ASN A 171 -17.66 -8.04 -0.02
CA ASN A 171 -17.76 -6.59 0.18
C ASN A 171 -16.42 -6.07 0.67
N LYS A 172 -15.76 -5.26 -0.16
CA LYS A 172 -14.37 -4.82 0.07
C LYS A 172 -14.22 -3.32 -0.12
N LEU A 173 -13.36 -2.74 0.73
CA LEU A 173 -12.78 -1.43 0.50
C LEU A 173 -11.30 -1.61 0.16
N MET A 174 -10.90 -1.14 -1.01
CA MET A 174 -9.52 -1.13 -1.46
C MET A 174 -8.95 0.27 -1.34
N VAL A 175 -7.78 0.39 -0.70
CA VAL A 175 -7.10 1.68 -0.51
C VAL A 175 -5.65 1.53 -0.94
N SER A 176 -5.16 2.49 -1.73
CA SER A 176 -3.78 2.52 -2.23
C SER A 176 -3.06 3.75 -1.71
N HIS A 177 -1.82 3.57 -1.21
CA HIS A 177 -0.96 4.63 -0.71
C HIS A 177 0.42 4.59 -1.35
N ILE A 178 1.01 5.75 -1.54
CA ILE A 178 2.47 5.90 -1.64
C ILE A 178 3.00 6.03 -0.22
N THR A 179 4.09 5.35 0.09
CA THR A 179 4.65 5.29 1.44
C THR A 179 6.12 5.66 1.47
N VAL A 180 6.52 6.35 2.53
CA VAL A 180 7.90 6.72 2.81
C VAL A 180 8.25 6.22 4.22
N PRO A 181 9.13 5.24 4.37
CA PRO A 181 9.59 4.77 5.66
C PRO A 181 10.64 5.71 6.26
N LEU A 182 10.64 5.82 7.58
CA LEU A 182 11.65 6.49 8.39
C LEU A 182 11.99 5.53 9.53
N LEU A 183 12.93 4.61 9.29
CA LEU A 183 13.20 3.47 10.17
C LEU A 183 14.64 3.52 10.67
N PHE A 184 14.82 3.30 11.96
CA PHE A 184 16.12 2.94 12.54
C PHE A 184 16.24 1.43 12.53
N GLU A 185 17.32 0.91 11.99
CA GLU A 185 17.58 -0.50 11.91
C GLU A 185 18.87 -0.87 12.62
N PHE A 186 18.78 -1.87 13.51
CA PHE A 186 19.91 -2.51 14.15
C PHE A 186 20.13 -3.91 13.54
N GLN A 187 21.38 -4.24 13.22
CA GLN A 187 21.78 -5.55 12.71
C GLN A 187 23.00 -6.10 13.43
N THR A 188 22.98 -7.42 13.69
CA THR A 188 24.06 -8.07 14.46
C THR A 188 25.31 -8.34 13.63
N ASN A 189 25.13 -8.69 12.34
CA ASN A 189 26.24 -9.03 11.45
C ASN A 189 26.17 -8.23 10.14
N PRO A 190 26.88 -7.10 10.04
CA PRO A 190 26.87 -6.24 8.85
C PRO A 190 27.56 -6.86 7.63
N PHE A 191 28.32 -7.94 7.79
CA PHE A 191 29.16 -8.53 6.73
C PHE A 191 28.53 -9.75 6.06
N ARG A 192 27.55 -10.41 6.70
CA ARG A 192 26.89 -11.62 6.18
C ARG A 192 25.38 -11.50 6.36
N ARG A 193 24.69 -11.11 5.30
CA ARG A 193 23.23 -10.99 5.28
C ARG A 193 22.54 -12.31 5.64
N THR A 194 23.11 -13.44 5.22
CA THR A 194 22.57 -14.78 5.46
C THR A 194 22.64 -15.25 6.92
N ASN A 195 23.35 -14.55 7.80
CA ASN A 195 23.46 -14.87 9.22
C ASN A 195 23.43 -13.59 10.07
N SER A 196 22.51 -12.70 9.74
CA SER A 196 22.28 -11.46 10.47
C SER A 196 20.87 -11.45 11.03
N PHE A 197 20.78 -11.18 12.31
CA PHE A 197 19.53 -10.77 12.96
C PHE A 197 19.41 -9.26 12.85
N HIS A 198 18.25 -8.77 12.47
CA HIS A 198 17.98 -7.34 12.36
C HIS A 198 16.61 -6.98 12.94
N VAL A 199 16.56 -5.79 13.48
CA VAL A 199 15.33 -5.18 14.02
C VAL A 199 15.26 -3.74 13.53
N SER A 200 14.12 -3.36 12.96
CA SER A 200 13.85 -2.00 12.54
C SER A 200 12.65 -1.45 13.29
N LEU A 201 12.73 -0.19 13.71
CA LEU A 201 11.70 0.55 14.41
C LEU A 201 11.60 1.96 13.83
N GLY A 202 10.40 2.48 13.73
CA GLY A 202 10.18 3.86 13.28
C GLY A 202 8.76 4.12 12.83
N VAL A 203 8.63 5.00 11.85
CA VAL A 203 7.33 5.37 11.29
C VAL A 203 7.33 5.25 9.78
N ILE A 204 6.14 5.01 9.22
CA ILE A 204 5.88 5.03 7.79
C ILE A 204 4.87 6.13 7.52
N LEU A 205 5.26 7.09 6.70
CA LEU A 205 4.36 8.13 6.20
C LEU A 205 3.66 7.63 4.95
N GLY A 206 2.36 7.84 4.84
CA GLY A 206 1.57 7.42 3.68
C GLY A 206 0.71 8.54 3.11
N ALA A 207 0.64 8.63 1.79
CA ALA A 207 -0.28 9.49 1.07
C ALA A 207 -1.20 8.63 0.19
N ARG A 208 -2.51 8.79 0.34
CA ARG A 208 -3.51 8.04 -0.41
C ARG A 208 -3.54 8.48 -1.88
N ILE A 209 -3.39 7.53 -2.79
CA ILE A 209 -3.44 7.75 -4.24
C ILE A 209 -4.73 7.26 -4.88
N GLY A 210 -5.52 6.45 -4.19
CA GLY A 210 -6.81 6.01 -4.68
C GLY A 210 -7.53 5.08 -3.72
N SER A 211 -8.85 4.99 -3.89
CA SER A 211 -9.71 4.06 -3.17
C SER A 211 -10.93 3.70 -4.01
N TYR A 212 -11.45 2.50 -3.78
CA TYR A 212 -12.69 2.03 -4.38
C TYR A 212 -13.32 0.93 -3.52
N THR A 213 -14.63 0.83 -3.59
CA THR A 213 -15.37 -0.33 -3.06
C THR A 213 -15.59 -1.36 -4.15
N LYS A 214 -15.67 -2.62 -3.76
CA LYS A 214 -16.00 -3.75 -4.62
C LYS A 214 -17.01 -4.62 -3.92
N GLN A 215 -18.21 -4.75 -4.52
CA GLN A 215 -19.26 -5.63 -4.07
C GLN A 215 -19.46 -6.76 -5.09
N GLU A 216 -19.68 -7.97 -4.61
CA GLU A 216 -20.03 -9.14 -5.42
C GLU A 216 -21.39 -9.64 -4.99
N TYR A 217 -22.33 -9.63 -5.93
CA TYR A 217 -23.71 -10.05 -5.76
C TYR A 217 -23.86 -11.52 -6.12
N PRO A 218 -24.82 -12.26 -5.50
CA PRO A 218 -25.01 -13.69 -5.77
C PRO A 218 -25.46 -13.96 -7.20
N GLU A 219 -26.17 -13.02 -7.82
CA GLU A 219 -26.67 -13.14 -9.20
C GLU A 219 -25.92 -12.22 -10.15
N LYS A 220 -25.76 -12.65 -11.41
CA LYS A 220 -25.09 -11.87 -12.45
C LYS A 220 -25.89 -10.64 -12.89
N SER A 221 -27.20 -10.71 -12.78
CA SER A 221 -28.12 -9.60 -13.02
C SER A 221 -29.22 -9.64 -12.00
N GLY A 222 -29.59 -8.50 -11.48
CA GLY A 222 -30.64 -8.39 -10.49
C GLY A 222 -31.02 -6.94 -10.23
N SER A 223 -32.19 -6.77 -9.68
CA SER A 223 -32.73 -5.51 -9.22
C SER A 223 -32.59 -5.45 -7.70
N TYR A 224 -32.01 -4.39 -7.20
CA TYR A 224 -31.70 -4.27 -5.77
C TYR A 224 -32.11 -2.91 -5.22
N TYR A 225 -32.52 -2.93 -3.95
CA TYR A 225 -32.85 -1.73 -3.21
C TYR A 225 -31.88 -1.53 -2.07
N LEU A 226 -31.29 -0.35 -1.98
CA LEU A 226 -30.56 0.08 -0.80
C LEU A 226 -31.58 0.62 0.20
N VAL A 227 -31.56 0.03 1.40
CA VAL A 227 -32.48 0.40 2.46
C VAL A 227 -31.72 0.88 3.67
N ASP A 228 -32.26 1.89 4.27
CA ASP A 228 -31.76 2.48 5.49
C ASP A 228 -32.08 1.62 6.75
N SER A 229 -31.73 2.07 7.95
CA SER A 229 -31.99 1.39 9.21
C SER A 229 -33.47 1.14 9.46
N ASP A 230 -34.34 2.06 8.99
CA ASP A 230 -35.78 2.00 9.15
C ASP A 230 -36.45 1.10 8.08
N GLY A 231 -35.66 0.59 7.15
CA GLY A 231 -36.14 -0.25 6.04
C GLY A 231 -36.71 0.50 4.85
N THR A 232 -36.59 1.84 4.86
CA THR A 232 -37.02 2.70 3.74
C THR A 232 -36.04 2.57 2.60
N ALA A 233 -36.53 2.39 1.37
CA ALA A 233 -35.70 2.35 0.17
C ALA A 233 -35.15 3.75 -0.13
N VAL A 234 -33.82 3.88 -0.12
CA VAL A 234 -33.10 5.13 -0.40
C VAL A 234 -32.70 5.21 -1.87
N ALA A 235 -32.31 4.09 -2.45
CA ALA A 235 -31.93 4.00 -3.85
C ALA A 235 -32.31 2.63 -4.40
N HIS A 236 -32.65 2.64 -5.69
CA HIS A 236 -32.86 1.44 -6.48
C HIS A 236 -31.79 1.39 -7.57
N TYR A 237 -31.20 0.23 -7.80
CA TYR A 237 -30.30 0.05 -8.92
C TYR A 237 -30.40 -1.36 -9.50
N GLU A 238 -30.27 -1.41 -10.81
CA GLU A 238 -30.17 -2.65 -11.56
C GLU A 238 -28.69 -2.92 -11.84
N THR A 239 -28.26 -4.13 -11.58
CA THR A 239 -26.94 -4.56 -11.99
C THR A 239 -27.04 -5.65 -13.03
N SER A 240 -26.32 -5.47 -14.13
CA SER A 240 -26.10 -6.49 -15.14
C SER A 240 -24.77 -7.24 -14.92
N LYS A 241 -24.10 -6.97 -13.80
CA LYS A 241 -22.79 -7.52 -13.47
C LYS A 241 -22.79 -8.10 -12.07
N HIS A 242 -22.26 -9.28 -11.93
CA HIS A 242 -21.99 -9.90 -10.63
C HIS A 242 -21.08 -9.05 -9.73
N THR A 243 -20.20 -8.24 -10.30
CA THR A 243 -19.27 -7.38 -9.57
C THR A 243 -19.52 -5.91 -9.88
N VAL A 244 -19.79 -5.14 -8.84
CA VAL A 244 -19.88 -3.67 -8.89
C VAL A 244 -18.63 -3.08 -8.25
N ARG A 245 -18.03 -2.08 -8.89
CA ARG A 245 -16.88 -1.32 -8.37
C ARG A 245 -17.18 0.16 -8.47
N GLU A 246 -17.06 0.85 -7.35
CA GLU A 246 -17.26 2.29 -7.27
C GLU A 246 -16.02 2.96 -6.73
N ARG A 247 -15.52 3.95 -7.47
CA ARG A 247 -14.36 4.76 -7.05
C ARG A 247 -14.84 5.96 -6.28
N GLY A 248 -14.17 6.28 -5.17
CA GLY A 248 -14.52 7.43 -4.36
C GLY A 248 -13.47 7.67 -3.27
N ALA A 249 -13.55 8.83 -2.64
CA ALA A 249 -12.69 9.15 -1.50
C ALA A 249 -13.15 8.46 -0.22
N TYR A 250 -14.44 8.16 -0.09
CA TYR A 250 -15.06 7.49 1.07
C TYR A 250 -14.71 8.15 2.40
N HIS A 251 -14.50 9.45 2.41
CA HIS A 251 -14.08 10.23 3.58
C HIS A 251 -12.83 9.67 4.29
N LEU A 252 -12.02 8.88 3.57
CA LEU A 252 -10.74 8.38 4.08
C LEU A 252 -9.76 9.53 4.24
N ASP A 253 -8.93 9.49 5.29
CA ASP A 253 -7.87 10.47 5.47
C ASP A 253 -6.89 10.40 4.29
N PRO A 254 -6.51 11.53 3.67
CA PRO A 254 -5.54 11.55 2.59
C PRO A 254 -4.12 11.20 3.04
N PHE A 255 -3.81 11.37 4.32
CA PHE A 255 -2.50 11.09 4.89
C PHE A 255 -2.60 10.12 6.06
N LYS A 256 -1.57 9.31 6.22
CA LYS A 256 -1.45 8.44 7.38
C LYS A 256 -0.02 8.40 7.92
N VAL A 257 0.07 8.13 9.20
CA VAL A 257 1.32 7.88 9.90
C VAL A 257 1.17 6.55 10.63
N ASP A 258 2.00 5.57 10.28
CA ASP A 258 1.99 4.25 10.91
C ASP A 258 3.26 4.10 11.76
N ALA A 259 3.14 3.71 13.02
CA ALA A 259 4.25 3.13 13.76
C ALA A 259 4.60 1.78 13.12
N ALA A 260 5.87 1.52 12.90
CA ALA A 260 6.34 0.34 12.19
C ALA A 260 7.42 -0.39 12.97
N PHE A 261 7.30 -1.71 12.95
CA PHE A 261 8.26 -2.64 13.52
C PHE A 261 8.57 -3.74 12.50
N ARG A 262 9.86 -4.06 12.35
CA ARG A 262 10.33 -5.19 11.55
C ARG A 262 11.33 -5.99 12.35
N ILE A 263 11.28 -7.30 12.23
CA ILE A 263 12.25 -8.23 12.81
C ILE A 263 12.56 -9.32 11.80
N GLY A 264 13.82 -9.61 11.64
CA GLY A 264 14.20 -10.64 10.69
C GLY A 264 15.48 -11.37 11.03
N TRP A 265 15.60 -12.55 10.45
CA TRP A 265 16.78 -13.36 10.43
C TRP A 265 17.04 -13.88 9.03
N SER A 266 18.20 -13.55 8.50
CA SER A 266 18.59 -13.95 7.15
C SER A 266 17.58 -13.41 6.09
N HIS A 267 16.79 -14.26 5.49
CA HIS A 267 15.81 -13.94 4.47
C HIS A 267 14.36 -13.89 4.98
N LEU A 268 14.13 -14.29 6.22
CA LEU A 268 12.80 -14.25 6.83
C LEU A 268 12.61 -12.96 7.60
N ASN A 269 11.69 -12.12 7.15
CA ASN A 269 11.33 -10.88 7.79
C ASN A 269 9.85 -10.90 8.17
N LEU A 270 9.56 -10.60 9.42
CA LEU A 270 8.24 -10.32 9.93
C LEU A 270 8.11 -8.80 10.10
N PHE A 271 6.94 -8.28 9.84
CA PHE A 271 6.66 -6.87 10.08
C PHE A 271 5.30 -6.66 10.73
N GLY A 272 5.16 -5.55 11.42
CA GLY A 272 3.91 -5.04 11.95
C GLY A 272 3.85 -3.53 11.79
N THR A 273 2.66 -3.02 11.52
CA THR A 273 2.37 -1.59 11.48
C THR A 273 1.10 -1.30 12.27
N TRP A 274 1.08 -0.15 12.94
CA TRP A 274 -0.08 0.36 13.66
C TRP A 274 -0.27 1.83 13.31
N SER A 275 -1.43 2.17 12.76
CA SER A 275 -1.71 3.55 12.38
C SER A 275 -1.88 4.44 13.62
N LEU A 276 -1.13 5.52 13.66
CA LEU A 276 -1.24 6.58 14.66
C LEU A 276 -2.31 7.60 14.27
N THR A 277 -2.73 7.57 13.01
CA THR A 277 -3.80 8.41 12.45
C THR A 277 -5.07 7.59 12.25
N LYS A 278 -6.20 8.27 12.22
CA LYS A 278 -7.50 7.65 11.96
C LYS A 278 -7.64 7.28 10.49
N MET A 279 -8.44 6.26 10.20
CA MET A 279 -8.74 5.82 8.84
C MET A 279 -9.60 6.85 8.09
N PHE A 280 -10.55 7.46 8.77
CA PHE A 280 -11.49 8.44 8.22
C PHE A 280 -11.18 9.85 8.70
N GLN A 281 -11.56 10.84 7.89
CA GLN A 281 -11.50 12.25 8.24
C GLN A 281 -12.36 12.53 9.49
N LYS A 282 -12.00 13.58 10.20
CA LYS A 282 -12.65 13.92 11.47
C LYS A 282 -14.15 14.18 11.28
N ASN A 283 -14.98 13.45 12.01
CA ASN A 283 -16.45 13.51 11.99
C ASN A 283 -17.09 13.04 10.67
N GLU A 284 -16.35 12.41 9.77
CA GLU A 284 -16.85 11.94 8.48
C GLU A 284 -16.95 10.41 8.39
N GLY A 285 -16.58 9.72 9.46
CA GLY A 285 -16.66 8.28 9.61
C GLY A 285 -16.28 7.81 11.02
N PRO A 286 -16.36 6.48 11.27
CA PRO A 286 -16.03 5.92 12.57
C PRO A 286 -14.54 6.08 12.88
N GLU A 287 -14.23 6.22 14.16
CA GLU A 287 -12.85 6.32 14.63
C GLU A 287 -12.18 4.95 14.64
N LEU A 288 -11.38 4.68 13.62
CA LEU A 288 -10.70 3.40 13.41
C LEU A 288 -9.22 3.63 13.19
N TYR A 289 -8.39 2.79 13.81
CA TYR A 289 -6.93 2.79 13.68
C TYR A 289 -6.48 1.51 12.96
N PRO A 290 -6.11 1.57 11.67
CA PRO A 290 -5.64 0.42 10.91
C PRO A 290 -4.37 -0.18 11.49
N PHE A 291 -4.25 -1.49 11.43
CA PHE A 291 -3.01 -2.20 11.69
C PHE A 291 -2.78 -3.27 10.62
N THR A 292 -1.53 -3.68 10.46
CA THR A 292 -1.17 -4.77 9.56
C THR A 292 -0.02 -5.57 10.14
N THR A 293 -0.03 -6.87 9.92
CA THR A 293 1.09 -7.76 10.23
C THR A 293 1.30 -8.75 9.09
N GLY A 294 2.55 -9.12 8.86
CA GLY A 294 2.87 -10.00 7.74
C GLY A 294 4.34 -10.37 7.62
N ILE A 295 4.68 -10.87 6.44
CA ILE A 295 6.03 -11.32 6.09
C ILE A 295 6.52 -10.64 4.82
N THR A 296 7.83 -10.48 4.71
CA THR A 296 8.47 -10.12 3.44
C THR A 296 8.70 -11.38 2.62
N LEU A 297 8.09 -11.43 1.43
CA LEU A 297 8.22 -12.57 0.52
C LEU A 297 9.53 -12.55 -0.28
N VAL A 298 9.93 -11.35 -0.71
CA VAL A 298 11.14 -11.09 -1.49
C VAL A 298 11.76 -9.82 -0.95
N GLY A 299 13.04 -9.89 -0.58
CA GLY A 299 13.86 -8.73 -0.22
C GLY A 299 15.07 -8.65 -1.16
N TRP A 300 15.42 -7.47 -1.66
CA TRP A 300 16.58 -7.24 -2.54
C TRP A 300 17.52 -6.16 -2.04
#